data_e7e901b96b9882b1ac6db9b0b5013712
#
_entry.id   e7e901b96b9882b1ac6db9b0b5013712
#
_cell.length_a   1.000
_cell.length_b   1.000
_cell.length_c   1.000
_cell.angle_alpha   90.00
_cell.angle_beta   90.00
_cell.angle_gamma   90.00
#
_symmetry.space_group_name_H-M   'P 1'
#
loop_
_entity.id
_entity.type
_entity.pdbx_description
1 polymer ?
#
loop_
_entity_poly.entity_id
_entity_poly.type
_entity_poly.pdbx_seq_one_letter_code
_entity_poly.pdbx_strand_id
1 'polypeptide(L)'
;MAVAFPIGAGLALVIGAVINYIILPKGNPILLFGGIALICIAIVLDAMAYRGLPGGAKASTKGVGLSLACGVAVGLFYPFVAKALTGPNHLGPYTVYFVFALGAVASNFPMNYGLMCRPVNGEPLQVKDYFKGHASLHAWGILGGVIWGIGTVANFVASYVPMIGPATSFSLGEGNTMISAIWGIFVWNEFRGAGTRVKGLLAIMFLFFVLGLGCIALAPVIH
;
A
#
# COMPACT_ATOMS: atom_id res chain seq x y z
N MET A 1 2.27 -0.92 -14.69
CA MET A 1 1.82 -1.07 -13.30
C MET A 1 2.08 -2.48 -12.76
N ALA A 2 1.80 -3.53 -13.51
CA ALA A 2 1.86 -4.94 -13.08
C ALA A 2 3.17 -5.47 -12.46
N VAL A 3 4.30 -4.82 -12.60
CA VAL A 3 5.59 -5.22 -12.02
C VAL A 3 6.11 -4.17 -11.04
N ALA A 4 5.91 -2.90 -11.36
CA ALA A 4 6.42 -1.79 -10.55
C ALA A 4 5.69 -1.67 -9.21
N PHE A 5 4.36 -1.80 -9.20
CA PHE A 5 3.55 -1.69 -7.98
C PHE A 5 3.88 -2.79 -6.95
N PRO A 6 3.94 -4.09 -7.32
CA PRO A 6 4.31 -5.14 -6.37
C PRO A 6 5.69 -4.97 -5.74
N ILE A 7 6.68 -4.49 -6.51
CA ILE A 7 8.02 -4.21 -5.98
C ILE A 7 7.96 -3.11 -4.92
N GLY A 8 7.26 -2.01 -5.22
CA GLY A 8 7.11 -0.90 -4.28
C GLY A 8 6.35 -1.30 -3.01
N ALA A 9 5.22 -1.99 -3.15
CA ALA A 9 4.40 -2.43 -2.03
C ALA A 9 5.13 -3.44 -1.13
N GLY A 10 5.81 -4.44 -1.72
CA GLY A 10 6.60 -5.40 -0.95
C GLY A 10 7.75 -4.74 -0.17
N LEU A 11 8.45 -3.80 -0.80
CA LEU A 11 9.53 -3.05 -0.17
C LEU A 11 8.98 -2.16 0.97
N ALA A 12 7.87 -1.46 0.75
CA ALA A 12 7.20 -0.65 1.76
C ALA A 12 6.80 -1.47 2.98
N LEU A 13 6.18 -2.65 2.75
CA LEU A 13 5.76 -3.56 3.81
C LEU A 13 6.95 -4.00 4.66
N VAL A 14 8.04 -4.47 4.05
CA VAL A 14 9.21 -4.96 4.78
C VAL A 14 9.87 -3.83 5.57
N ILE A 15 10.19 -2.70 4.92
CA ILE A 15 10.83 -1.55 5.57
C ILE A 15 9.96 -1.03 6.71
N GLY A 16 8.67 -0.78 6.45
CA GLY A 16 7.76 -0.22 7.43
C GLY A 16 7.56 -1.15 8.62
N ALA A 17 7.31 -2.43 8.39
CA ALA A 17 7.13 -3.40 9.47
C ALA A 17 8.37 -3.54 10.35
N VAL A 18 9.55 -3.70 9.74
CA VAL A 18 10.82 -3.85 10.48
C VAL A 18 11.12 -2.62 11.33
N ILE A 19 11.04 -1.43 10.75
CA ILE A 19 11.37 -0.19 11.48
C ILE A 19 10.34 0.06 12.59
N ASN A 20 9.05 -0.14 12.32
CA ASN A 20 8.01 0.04 13.33
C ASN A 20 8.14 -0.98 14.47
N TYR A 21 8.54 -2.22 14.18
CA TYR A 21 8.80 -3.22 15.21
C TYR A 21 10.02 -2.86 16.06
N ILE A 22 11.08 -2.32 15.46
CA ILE A 22 12.26 -1.84 16.20
C ILE A 22 11.90 -0.67 17.13
N ILE A 23 11.02 0.25 16.68
CA ILE A 23 10.57 1.41 17.48
C ILE A 23 9.72 0.95 18.67
N LEU A 24 8.79 0.03 18.44
CA LEU A 24 7.89 -0.49 19.46
C LEU A 24 7.65 -1.99 19.22
N PRO A 25 8.47 -2.88 19.80
CA PRO A 25 8.34 -4.33 19.63
C PRO A 25 7.09 -4.84 20.37
N LYS A 26 6.01 -5.04 19.62
CA LYS A 26 4.74 -5.57 20.10
C LYS A 26 4.31 -6.78 19.27
N GLY A 27 3.72 -7.75 19.96
CA GLY A 27 3.26 -9.00 19.38
C GLY A 27 4.36 -10.02 19.11
N ASN A 28 3.95 -11.24 18.77
CA ASN A 28 4.85 -12.35 18.49
C ASN A 28 5.62 -12.11 17.18
N PRO A 29 6.97 -12.01 17.23
CA PRO A 29 7.75 -11.69 16.02
C PRO A 29 7.69 -12.80 14.96
N ILE A 30 7.55 -14.05 15.36
CA ILE A 30 7.51 -15.19 14.41
C ILE A 30 6.24 -15.09 13.56
N LEU A 31 5.09 -14.83 14.20
CA LEU A 31 3.83 -14.66 13.50
C LEU A 31 3.82 -13.39 12.65
N LEU A 32 4.35 -12.27 13.16
CA LEU A 32 4.40 -11.01 12.45
C LEU A 32 5.28 -11.14 11.19
N PHE A 33 6.54 -11.52 11.34
CA PHE A 33 7.46 -11.60 10.21
C PHE A 33 7.20 -12.80 9.30
N GLY A 34 6.69 -13.91 9.82
CA GLY A 34 6.19 -15.02 9.03
C GLY A 34 5.01 -14.61 8.13
N GLY A 35 4.06 -13.87 8.69
CA GLY A 35 2.94 -13.31 7.93
C GLY A 35 3.38 -12.32 6.86
N ILE A 36 4.33 -11.42 7.17
CA ILE A 36 4.93 -10.50 6.21
C ILE A 36 5.61 -11.25 5.05
N ALA A 37 6.36 -12.30 5.35
CA ALA A 37 7.00 -13.13 4.32
C ALA A 37 5.97 -13.78 3.39
N LEU A 38 4.85 -14.29 3.93
CA LEU A 38 3.76 -14.84 3.13
C LEU A 38 3.12 -13.78 2.22
N ILE A 39 2.89 -12.56 2.72
CA ILE A 39 2.36 -11.46 1.90
C ILE A 39 3.36 -11.06 0.81
N CYS A 40 4.65 -11.00 1.10
CA CYS A 40 5.67 -10.73 0.09
C CYS A 40 5.66 -11.79 -1.04
N ILE A 41 5.51 -13.06 -0.69
CA ILE A 41 5.35 -14.15 -1.68
C ILE A 41 4.08 -13.92 -2.50
N ALA A 42 2.96 -13.60 -1.85
CA ALA A 42 1.70 -13.31 -2.54
C ALA A 42 1.84 -12.14 -3.54
N ILE A 43 2.51 -11.05 -3.16
CA ILE A 43 2.79 -9.91 -4.03
C ILE A 43 3.63 -10.32 -5.25
N VAL A 44 4.62 -11.21 -5.08
CA VAL A 44 5.42 -11.75 -6.18
C VAL A 44 4.55 -12.61 -7.12
N LEU A 45 3.68 -13.46 -6.56
CA LEU A 45 2.76 -14.30 -7.33
C LEU A 45 1.77 -13.45 -8.13
N ASP A 46 1.27 -12.35 -7.55
CA ASP A 46 0.44 -11.36 -8.24
C ASP A 46 1.16 -10.76 -9.44
N ALA A 47 2.40 -10.30 -9.26
CA ALA A 47 3.24 -9.80 -10.35
C ALA A 47 3.46 -10.84 -11.46
N MET A 48 3.64 -12.11 -11.10
CA MET A 48 3.79 -13.20 -12.05
C MET A 48 2.48 -13.48 -12.83
N ALA A 49 1.33 -13.38 -12.15
CA ALA A 49 0.02 -13.54 -12.77
C ALA A 49 -0.24 -12.45 -13.82
N TYR A 50 0.02 -11.20 -13.50
CA TYR A 50 -0.08 -10.08 -14.43
C TYR A 50 0.89 -10.18 -15.63
N ARG A 51 2.10 -10.70 -15.42
CA ARG A 51 3.04 -10.98 -16.51
C ARG A 51 2.56 -12.09 -17.45
N GLY A 52 1.75 -12.99 -16.96
CA GLY A 52 1.16 -14.08 -17.74
C GLY A 52 -0.01 -13.67 -18.63
N LEU A 53 -0.48 -12.42 -18.55
CA LEU A 53 -1.56 -11.91 -19.40
C LEU A 53 -1.06 -11.59 -20.82
N PRO A 54 -1.87 -11.83 -21.86
CA PRO A 54 -1.58 -11.36 -23.21
C PRO A 54 -1.40 -9.84 -23.24
N GLY A 55 -0.27 -9.36 -23.76
CA GLY A 55 0.04 -7.94 -23.81
C GLY A 55 0.61 -7.36 -22.51
N GLY A 56 1.01 -8.19 -21.57
CA GLY A 56 1.65 -7.78 -20.31
C GLY A 56 2.80 -6.82 -20.56
N ALA A 57 2.67 -5.57 -20.08
CA ALA A 57 3.63 -4.50 -20.32
C ALA A 57 4.99 -4.83 -19.68
N LYS A 58 6.06 -4.67 -20.45
CA LYS A 58 7.42 -4.70 -19.90
C LYS A 58 7.59 -3.52 -18.94
N ALA A 59 8.10 -3.78 -17.74
CA ALA A 59 8.42 -2.71 -16.80
C ALA A 59 9.54 -1.84 -17.38
N SER A 60 9.32 -0.52 -17.44
CA SER A 60 10.37 0.42 -17.81
C SER A 60 11.34 0.60 -16.63
N THR A 61 12.63 0.79 -16.90
CA THR A 61 13.64 1.05 -15.86
C THR A 61 13.27 2.26 -15.00
N LYS A 62 12.73 3.32 -15.63
CA LYS A 62 12.20 4.50 -14.90
C LYS A 62 11.04 4.13 -13.97
N GLY A 63 10.10 3.31 -14.44
CA GLY A 63 8.96 2.87 -13.64
C GLY A 63 9.38 2.03 -12.44
N VAL A 64 10.36 1.13 -12.61
CA VAL A 64 10.93 0.34 -11.50
C VAL A 64 11.65 1.23 -10.50
N GLY A 65 12.48 2.17 -10.97
CA GLY A 65 13.20 3.12 -10.11
C GLY A 65 12.24 3.99 -9.29
N LEU A 66 11.18 4.51 -9.91
CA LEU A 66 10.15 5.28 -9.22
C LEU A 66 9.39 4.43 -8.18
N SER A 67 9.08 3.18 -8.53
CA SER A 67 8.41 2.24 -7.62
C SER A 67 9.26 1.92 -6.39
N LEU A 68 10.56 1.72 -6.57
CA LEU A 68 11.49 1.52 -5.45
C LEU A 68 11.55 2.77 -4.55
N ALA A 69 11.66 3.96 -5.15
CA ALA A 69 11.66 5.22 -4.39
C ALA A 69 10.35 5.42 -3.61
N CYS A 70 9.20 5.13 -4.24
CA CYS A 70 7.89 5.17 -3.57
C CYS A 70 7.80 4.13 -2.45
N GLY A 71 8.28 2.90 -2.68
CA GLY A 71 8.28 1.85 -1.67
C GLY A 71 9.10 2.23 -0.42
N VAL A 72 10.28 2.82 -0.62
CA VAL A 72 11.10 3.35 0.48
C VAL A 72 10.36 4.48 1.21
N ALA A 73 9.82 5.45 0.47
CA ALA A 73 9.10 6.58 1.05
C ALA A 73 7.87 6.13 1.87
N VAL A 74 7.10 5.18 1.34
CA VAL A 74 5.93 4.60 2.03
C VAL A 74 6.36 3.76 3.24
N GLY A 75 7.45 2.98 3.15
CA GLY A 75 7.98 2.25 4.30
C GLY A 75 8.50 3.16 5.41
N LEU A 76 9.03 4.33 5.05
CA LEU A 76 9.63 5.26 6.01
C LEU A 76 8.65 6.24 6.65
N PHE A 77 7.47 6.52 6.06
CA PHE A 77 6.57 7.51 6.65
C PHE A 77 5.94 7.03 7.97
N TYR A 78 5.56 5.76 8.04
CA TYR A 78 4.84 5.22 9.19
C TYR A 78 5.64 5.22 10.50
N PRO A 79 6.96 5.02 10.52
CA PRO A 79 7.80 5.25 11.70
C PRO A 79 7.67 6.64 12.33
N PHE A 80 7.45 7.70 11.54
CA PHE A 80 7.19 9.04 12.08
C PHE A 80 5.81 9.10 12.73
N VAL A 81 4.81 8.47 12.10
CA VAL A 81 3.47 8.30 12.68
C VAL A 81 3.55 7.54 14.02
N ALA A 82 4.27 6.41 14.03
CA ALA A 82 4.46 5.60 15.23
C ALA A 82 5.09 6.41 16.37
N LYS A 83 6.14 7.18 16.10
CA LYS A 83 6.76 8.08 17.09
C LYS A 83 5.80 9.14 17.60
N ALA A 84 4.98 9.73 16.73
CA ALA A 84 3.99 10.74 17.13
C ALA A 84 2.88 10.14 18.00
N LEU A 85 2.53 8.86 17.80
CA LEU A 85 1.50 8.16 18.57
C LEU A 85 2.00 7.57 19.89
N THR A 86 3.31 7.29 20.05
CA THR A 86 3.86 6.51 21.16
C THR A 86 4.97 7.21 21.95
N GLY A 87 5.41 8.39 21.52
CA GLY A 87 6.47 9.16 22.18
C GLY A 87 6.04 9.77 23.52
N PRO A 88 6.98 10.37 24.30
CA PRO A 88 6.70 10.97 25.59
C PRO A 88 5.62 12.05 25.58
N ASN A 89 5.53 12.82 24.48
CA ASN A 89 4.51 13.83 24.20
C ASN A 89 3.60 13.35 23.06
N HIS A 90 3.11 12.11 23.14
CA HIS A 90 2.31 11.53 22.10
C HIS A 90 1.03 12.32 21.80
N LEU A 91 0.68 12.34 20.54
CA LEU A 91 -0.55 12.94 20.04
C LEU A 91 -1.63 11.86 19.88
N GLY A 92 -2.88 12.25 20.00
CA GLY A 92 -3.99 11.35 19.68
C GLY A 92 -4.03 11.02 18.17
N PRO A 93 -4.57 9.85 17.80
CA PRO A 93 -4.55 9.38 16.41
C PRO A 93 -5.23 10.34 15.42
N TYR A 94 -6.29 11.02 15.83
CA TYR A 94 -6.98 12.01 15.01
C TYR A 94 -6.12 13.26 14.76
N THR A 95 -5.36 13.71 15.76
CA THR A 95 -4.45 14.85 15.62
C THR A 95 -3.29 14.49 14.69
N VAL A 96 -2.72 13.29 14.86
CA VAL A 96 -1.66 12.78 13.98
C VAL A 96 -2.17 12.68 12.55
N TYR A 97 -3.39 12.17 12.35
CA TYR A 97 -3.98 12.10 11.01
C TYR A 97 -4.18 13.50 10.41
N PHE A 98 -4.66 14.46 11.19
CA PHE A 98 -4.85 15.83 10.69
C PHE A 98 -3.54 16.45 10.20
N VAL A 99 -2.47 16.35 11.00
CA VAL A 99 -1.15 16.85 10.60
C VAL A 99 -0.61 16.11 9.39
N PHE A 100 -0.77 14.78 9.34
CA PHE A 100 -0.41 13.96 8.19
C PHE A 100 -1.17 14.39 6.92
N ALA A 101 -2.47 14.63 7.03
CA ALA A 101 -3.29 15.06 5.90
C ALA A 101 -2.86 16.45 5.38
N LEU A 102 -2.52 17.38 6.27
CA LEU A 102 -1.95 18.68 5.86
C LEU A 102 -0.63 18.52 5.10
N GLY A 103 0.25 17.64 5.58
CA GLY A 103 1.50 17.31 4.89
C GLY A 103 1.26 16.67 3.51
N ALA A 104 0.29 15.76 3.43
CA ALA A 104 -0.11 15.14 2.16
C ALA A 104 -0.65 16.15 1.16
N VAL A 105 -1.51 17.08 1.58
CA VAL A 105 -2.02 18.18 0.74
C VAL A 105 -0.86 19.09 0.30
N ALA A 106 0.01 19.50 1.20
CA ALA A 106 1.12 20.39 0.89
C ALA A 106 2.10 19.76 -0.11
N SER A 107 2.40 18.46 0.03
CA SER A 107 3.31 17.73 -0.87
C SER A 107 2.68 17.37 -2.21
N ASN A 108 1.35 17.25 -2.27
CA ASN A 108 0.62 16.86 -3.48
C ASN A 108 0.84 17.84 -4.63
N PHE A 109 0.86 19.14 -4.36
CA PHE A 109 1.01 20.18 -5.40
C PHE A 109 2.37 20.10 -6.10
N PRO A 110 3.53 20.21 -5.41
CA PRO A 110 4.83 20.17 -6.07
C PRO A 110 5.12 18.82 -6.74
N MET A 111 4.69 17.70 -6.13
CA MET A 111 4.91 16.39 -6.70
C MET A 111 4.11 16.16 -7.98
N ASN A 112 2.82 16.46 -7.98
CA ASN A 112 2.00 16.32 -9.17
C ASN A 112 2.41 17.31 -10.26
N TYR A 113 2.75 18.55 -9.92
CA TYR A 113 3.28 19.51 -10.89
C TYR A 113 4.56 19.00 -11.56
N GLY A 114 5.49 18.46 -10.77
CA GLY A 114 6.72 17.86 -11.31
C GLY A 114 6.45 16.68 -12.25
N LEU A 115 5.51 15.80 -11.88
CA LEU A 115 5.11 14.65 -12.72
C LEU A 115 4.34 15.08 -13.98
N MET A 116 3.54 16.15 -13.92
CA MET A 116 2.85 16.71 -15.09
C MET A 116 3.85 17.32 -16.07
N CYS A 117 4.86 18.04 -15.59
CA CYS A 117 5.90 18.63 -16.43
C CYS A 117 6.86 17.59 -17.02
N ARG A 118 7.13 16.48 -16.28
CA ARG A 118 8.06 15.42 -16.69
C ARG A 118 7.43 14.05 -16.44
N PRO A 119 6.42 13.67 -17.23
CA PRO A 119 5.74 12.40 -17.03
C PRO A 119 6.69 11.20 -17.28
N VAL A 120 6.40 10.08 -16.63
CA VAL A 120 7.13 8.82 -16.86
C VAL A 120 6.84 8.29 -18.27
N ASN A 121 5.59 8.44 -18.72
CA ASN A 121 5.11 8.08 -20.05
C ASN A 121 4.11 9.15 -20.54
N GLY A 122 4.06 9.36 -21.85
CA GLY A 122 3.16 10.32 -22.47
C GLY A 122 3.78 11.72 -22.60
N GLU A 123 2.95 12.68 -23.02
CA GLU A 123 3.35 14.06 -23.20
C GLU A 123 3.15 14.87 -21.91
N PRO A 124 3.93 15.96 -21.70
CA PRO A 124 3.75 16.89 -20.61
C PRO A 124 2.35 17.49 -20.59
N LEU A 125 1.77 17.60 -19.39
CA LEU A 125 0.44 18.16 -19.17
C LEU A 125 0.55 19.52 -18.48
N GLN A 126 -0.47 20.35 -18.69
CA GLN A 126 -0.60 21.64 -18.02
C GLN A 126 -1.62 21.57 -16.89
N VAL A 127 -1.43 22.36 -15.82
CA VAL A 127 -2.36 22.41 -14.69
C VAL A 127 -3.81 22.69 -15.12
N LYS A 128 -3.99 23.51 -16.18
CA LYS A 128 -5.33 23.77 -16.74
C LYS A 128 -6.05 22.51 -17.26
N ASP A 129 -5.29 21.47 -17.66
CA ASP A 129 -5.89 20.25 -18.20
C ASP A 129 -6.60 19.44 -17.11
N TYR A 130 -6.17 19.57 -15.84
CA TYR A 130 -6.89 19.03 -14.70
C TYR A 130 -8.33 19.57 -14.60
N PHE A 131 -8.52 20.86 -14.81
CA PHE A 131 -9.84 21.51 -14.72
C PHE A 131 -10.76 21.24 -15.93
N LYS A 132 -10.22 20.68 -17.01
CA LYS A 132 -11.02 20.23 -18.17
C LYS A 132 -11.70 18.88 -17.95
N GLY A 133 -11.33 18.14 -16.87
CA GLY A 133 -11.93 16.86 -16.52
C GLY A 133 -13.42 16.97 -16.22
N HIS A 134 -14.19 15.93 -16.58
CA HIS A 134 -15.61 15.87 -16.22
C HIS A 134 -15.79 15.85 -14.70
N ALA A 135 -16.85 16.49 -14.20
CA ALA A 135 -17.17 16.54 -12.77
C ALA A 135 -17.25 15.14 -12.12
N SER A 136 -17.69 14.12 -12.87
CA SER A 136 -17.71 12.73 -12.40
C SER A 136 -16.32 12.19 -12.05
N LEU A 137 -15.27 12.55 -12.79
CA LEU A 137 -13.90 12.13 -12.49
C LEU A 137 -13.42 12.74 -11.16
N HIS A 138 -13.73 14.01 -10.93
CA HIS A 138 -13.42 14.67 -9.66
C HIS A 138 -14.21 14.08 -8.50
N ALA A 139 -15.50 13.73 -8.71
CA ALA A 139 -16.33 13.08 -7.70
C ALA A 139 -15.77 11.70 -7.32
N TRP A 140 -15.34 10.89 -8.28
CA TRP A 140 -14.68 9.61 -8.00
C TRP A 140 -13.34 9.79 -7.25
N GLY A 141 -12.57 10.84 -7.59
CA GLY A 141 -11.35 11.19 -6.87
C GLY A 141 -11.63 11.55 -5.40
N ILE A 142 -12.67 12.36 -5.15
CA ILE A 142 -13.09 12.75 -3.79
C ILE A 142 -13.54 11.50 -3.02
N LEU A 143 -14.39 10.65 -3.62
CA LEU A 143 -14.85 9.41 -2.98
C LEU A 143 -13.69 8.50 -2.61
N GLY A 144 -12.73 8.30 -3.52
CA GLY A 144 -11.51 7.54 -3.26
C GLY A 144 -10.69 8.12 -2.10
N GLY A 145 -10.55 9.46 -2.08
CA GLY A 145 -9.89 10.17 -0.98
C GLY A 145 -10.57 10.01 0.37
N VAL A 146 -11.90 10.05 0.41
CA VAL A 146 -12.69 9.82 1.64
C VAL A 146 -12.50 8.39 2.15
N ILE A 147 -12.61 7.39 1.27
CA ILE A 147 -12.42 5.97 1.63
C ILE A 147 -11.00 5.75 2.16
N TRP A 148 -9.99 6.27 1.46
CA TRP A 148 -8.59 6.18 1.91
C TRP A 148 -8.37 6.87 3.25
N GLY A 149 -8.97 8.06 3.45
CA GLY A 149 -8.89 8.81 4.69
C GLY A 149 -9.47 8.06 5.88
N ILE A 150 -10.66 7.46 5.72
CA ILE A 150 -11.29 6.63 6.75
C ILE A 150 -10.40 5.43 7.11
N GLY A 151 -9.87 4.73 6.10
CA GLY A 151 -8.94 3.61 6.29
C GLY A 151 -7.67 4.02 7.04
N THR A 152 -7.10 5.17 6.69
CA THR A 152 -5.88 5.70 7.33
C THR A 152 -6.13 6.08 8.79
N VAL A 153 -7.27 6.75 9.10
CA VAL A 153 -7.67 7.04 10.48
C VAL A 153 -7.82 5.76 11.29
N ALA A 154 -8.53 4.77 10.74
CA ALA A 154 -8.73 3.48 11.40
C ALA A 154 -7.39 2.78 11.68
N ASN A 155 -6.45 2.84 10.73
CA ASN A 155 -5.10 2.30 10.89
C ASN A 155 -4.31 3.02 12.00
N PHE A 156 -4.36 4.36 12.09
CA PHE A 156 -3.70 5.11 13.15
C PHE A 156 -4.33 4.85 14.53
N VAL A 157 -5.66 4.71 14.58
CA VAL A 157 -6.37 4.32 15.82
C VAL A 157 -5.92 2.93 16.26
N ALA A 158 -5.85 1.96 15.34
CA ALA A 158 -5.37 0.61 15.64
C ALA A 158 -3.92 0.61 16.13
N SER A 159 -3.06 1.42 15.51
CA SER A 159 -1.66 1.59 15.92
C SER A 159 -1.52 2.17 17.34
N TYR A 160 -2.46 3.03 17.74
CA TYR A 160 -2.48 3.64 19.08
C TYR A 160 -2.91 2.66 20.18
N VAL A 161 -3.60 1.56 19.84
CA VAL A 161 -4.00 0.53 20.80
C VAL A 161 -2.77 -0.21 21.31
N PRO A 162 -2.53 -0.23 22.64
CA PRO A 162 -1.29 -0.78 23.22
C PRO A 162 -1.02 -2.25 22.87
N MET A 163 -2.06 -3.04 22.65
CA MET A 163 -1.95 -4.46 22.31
C MET A 163 -1.51 -4.66 20.86
N ILE A 164 -2.00 -3.85 19.91
CA ILE A 164 -1.76 -4.02 18.46
C ILE A 164 -0.39 -3.48 18.08
N GLY A 165 -0.15 -2.21 18.36
CA GLY A 165 1.10 -1.51 18.03
C GLY A 165 1.26 -1.19 16.54
N PRO A 166 2.27 -0.34 16.22
CA PRO A 166 2.42 0.22 14.88
C PRO A 166 2.86 -0.79 13.81
N ALA A 167 3.69 -1.77 14.15
CA ALA A 167 4.16 -2.77 13.18
C ALA A 167 3.01 -3.64 12.65
N THR A 168 2.17 -4.15 13.57
CA THR A 168 1.00 -4.96 13.20
C THR A 168 -0.03 -4.15 12.44
N SER A 169 -0.35 -2.94 12.93
CA SER A 169 -1.34 -2.07 12.26
C SER A 169 -0.90 -1.68 10.86
N PHE A 170 0.35 -1.28 10.68
CA PHE A 170 0.92 -0.97 9.37
C PHE A 170 0.83 -2.18 8.42
N SER A 171 1.29 -3.35 8.89
CA SER A 171 1.33 -4.57 8.07
C SER A 171 -0.06 -5.06 7.67
N LEU A 172 -1.07 -4.93 8.54
CA LEU A 172 -2.47 -5.22 8.20
C LEU A 172 -3.02 -4.22 7.17
N GLY A 173 -2.59 -2.96 7.24
CA GLY A 173 -2.97 -1.93 6.26
C GLY A 173 -2.54 -2.29 4.83
N GLU A 174 -1.43 -3.00 4.67
CA GLU A 174 -0.96 -3.48 3.36
C GLU A 174 -1.86 -4.57 2.74
N GLY A 175 -2.84 -5.09 3.50
CA GLY A 175 -3.91 -5.95 2.98
C GLY A 175 -4.79 -5.29 1.91
N ASN A 176 -4.67 -3.96 1.72
CA ASN A 176 -5.31 -3.23 0.63
C ASN A 176 -4.93 -3.80 -0.75
N THR A 177 -3.73 -4.37 -0.90
CA THR A 177 -3.27 -5.01 -2.13
C THR A 177 -4.11 -6.23 -2.49
N MET A 178 -4.52 -7.03 -1.51
CA MET A 178 -5.44 -8.15 -1.71
C MET A 178 -6.81 -7.67 -2.18
N ILE A 179 -7.35 -6.62 -1.58
CA ILE A 179 -8.65 -6.03 -1.97
C ILE A 179 -8.57 -5.48 -3.40
N SER A 180 -7.46 -4.82 -3.75
CA SER A 180 -7.22 -4.34 -5.12
C SER A 180 -7.20 -5.48 -6.15
N ALA A 181 -6.56 -6.61 -5.81
CA ALA A 181 -6.54 -7.80 -6.67
C ALA A 181 -7.95 -8.40 -6.83
N ILE A 182 -8.74 -8.50 -5.75
CA ILE A 182 -10.15 -8.93 -5.81
C ILE A 182 -10.93 -8.03 -6.76
N TRP A 183 -10.77 -6.70 -6.64
CA TRP A 183 -11.45 -5.74 -7.49
C TRP A 183 -11.06 -5.89 -8.97
N GLY A 184 -9.77 -6.01 -9.26
CA GLY A 184 -9.25 -6.24 -10.60
C GLY A 184 -9.81 -7.50 -11.24
N ILE A 185 -9.87 -8.60 -10.49
CA ILE A 185 -10.35 -9.88 -10.99
C ILE A 185 -11.86 -9.89 -11.22
N PHE A 186 -12.66 -9.45 -10.23
CA PHE A 186 -14.11 -9.65 -10.25
C PHE A 186 -14.89 -8.46 -10.81
N VAL A 187 -14.41 -7.23 -10.64
CA VAL A 187 -15.10 -6.02 -11.11
C VAL A 187 -14.60 -5.63 -12.50
N TRP A 188 -13.29 -5.53 -12.68
CA TRP A 188 -12.71 -5.14 -13.97
C TRP A 188 -12.49 -6.31 -14.92
N ASN A 189 -12.61 -7.54 -14.43
CA ASN A 189 -12.41 -8.76 -15.23
C ASN A 189 -11.05 -8.80 -15.96
N GLU A 190 -9.99 -8.27 -15.34
CA GLU A 190 -8.66 -8.14 -15.95
C GLU A 190 -8.06 -9.48 -16.37
N PHE A 191 -8.43 -10.58 -15.71
CA PHE A 191 -7.98 -11.93 -16.00
C PHE A 191 -8.96 -12.75 -16.85
N ARG A 192 -9.91 -12.09 -17.55
CA ARG A 192 -10.86 -12.78 -18.42
C ARG A 192 -10.11 -13.45 -19.57
N GLY A 193 -10.28 -14.75 -19.72
CA GLY A 193 -9.57 -15.55 -20.74
C GLY A 193 -8.15 -16.00 -20.33
N ALA A 194 -7.70 -15.71 -19.13
CA ALA A 194 -6.41 -16.18 -18.64
C ALA A 194 -6.34 -17.72 -18.56
N GLY A 195 -5.18 -18.27 -18.93
CA GLY A 195 -4.93 -19.71 -18.91
C GLY A 195 -4.91 -20.29 -17.48
N THR A 196 -4.98 -21.61 -17.38
CA THR A 196 -5.03 -22.34 -16.09
C THR A 196 -3.85 -22.00 -15.17
N ARG A 197 -2.67 -21.79 -15.73
CA ARG A 197 -1.47 -21.40 -14.97
C ARG A 197 -1.66 -20.08 -14.23
N VAL A 198 -2.21 -19.06 -14.89
CA VAL A 198 -2.45 -17.74 -14.29
C VAL A 198 -3.51 -17.83 -13.20
N LYS A 199 -4.60 -18.59 -13.45
CA LYS A 199 -5.63 -18.83 -12.43
C LYS A 199 -5.08 -19.56 -11.21
N GLY A 200 -4.18 -20.53 -11.42
CA GLY A 200 -3.47 -21.21 -10.33
C GLY A 200 -2.59 -20.26 -9.49
N LEU A 201 -1.85 -19.37 -10.17
CA LEU A 201 -1.05 -18.33 -9.46
C LEU A 201 -1.93 -17.43 -8.61
N LEU A 202 -3.08 -16.97 -9.13
CA LEU A 202 -4.03 -16.14 -8.38
C LEU A 202 -4.60 -16.88 -7.16
N ALA A 203 -4.97 -18.15 -7.30
CA ALA A 203 -5.49 -18.94 -6.19
C ALA A 203 -4.44 -19.08 -5.07
N ILE A 204 -3.20 -19.40 -5.42
CA ILE A 204 -2.10 -19.50 -4.45
C ILE A 204 -1.79 -18.14 -3.83
N MET A 205 -1.78 -17.07 -4.62
CA MET A 205 -1.63 -15.68 -4.14
C MET A 205 -2.65 -15.34 -3.06
N PHE A 206 -3.95 -15.60 -3.29
CA PHE A 206 -4.99 -15.35 -2.29
C PHE A 206 -4.80 -16.18 -1.03
N LEU A 207 -4.42 -17.45 -1.18
CA LEU A 207 -4.12 -18.31 -0.02
C LEU A 207 -3.01 -17.70 0.83
N PHE A 208 -1.91 -17.26 0.22
CA PHE A 208 -0.81 -16.62 0.93
C PHE A 208 -1.18 -15.28 1.55
N PHE A 209 -2.02 -14.46 0.89
CA PHE A 209 -2.54 -13.23 1.49
C PHE A 209 -3.38 -13.52 2.73
N VAL A 210 -4.33 -14.46 2.65
CA VAL A 210 -5.22 -14.80 3.77
C VAL A 210 -4.41 -15.37 4.94
N LEU A 211 -3.49 -16.30 4.68
CA LEU A 211 -2.63 -16.87 5.71
C LEU A 211 -1.70 -15.81 6.32
N GLY A 212 -1.10 -14.96 5.49
CA GLY A 212 -0.21 -13.89 5.92
C GLY A 212 -0.91 -12.85 6.80
N LEU A 213 -2.05 -12.36 6.36
CA LEU A 213 -2.87 -11.42 7.14
C LEU A 213 -3.38 -12.08 8.43
N GLY A 214 -3.75 -13.37 8.39
CA GLY A 214 -4.14 -14.13 9.58
C GLY A 214 -3.01 -14.24 10.61
N CYS A 215 -1.79 -14.56 10.17
CA CYS A 215 -0.62 -14.60 11.05
C CYS A 215 -0.34 -13.22 11.68
N ILE A 216 -0.41 -12.14 10.89
CA ILE A 216 -0.18 -10.78 11.39
C ILE A 216 -1.28 -10.38 12.39
N ALA A 217 -2.54 -10.71 12.11
CA ALA A 217 -3.66 -10.40 13.01
C ALA A 217 -3.58 -11.18 14.34
N LEU A 218 -3.02 -12.37 14.33
CA LEU A 218 -2.81 -13.19 15.53
C LEU A 218 -1.56 -12.81 16.33
N ALA A 219 -0.59 -12.14 15.70
CA ALA A 219 0.67 -11.77 16.34
C ALA A 219 0.52 -11.00 17.66
N PRO A 220 -0.42 -10.04 17.83
CA PRO A 220 -0.61 -9.34 19.10
C PRO A 220 -1.34 -10.17 20.17
N VAL A 221 -1.98 -11.29 19.79
CA VAL A 221 -2.81 -12.11 20.71
C VAL A 221 -2.03 -13.30 21.26
N ILE A 222 -1.10 -13.83 20.47
CA ILE A 222 -0.31 -15.02 20.82
C ILE A 222 1.08 -14.56 21.26
N HIS A 223 1.40 -14.86 22.52
CA HIS A 223 2.69 -14.51 23.14
C HIS A 223 3.68 -15.66 23.08
#